data_ad4af2eeed7111c6de73c4695b96de60
#
_entry.id   ad4af2eeed7111c6de73c4695b96de60
#
_cell.length_a   1.000
_cell.length_b   1.000
_cell.length_c   1.000
_cell.angle_alpha   90.00
_cell.angle_beta   90.00
_cell.angle_gamma   90.00
#
_symmetry.space_group_name_H-M   'P 1'
#
loop_
_entity.id
_entity.type
_entity.pdbx_description
1 polymer ?
#
loop_
_entity_poly.entity_id
_entity_poly.type
_entity_poly.pdbx_seq_one_letter_code
_entity_poly.pdbx_strand_id
1 'polypeptide(L)'
;WWMKRFRKMSEYFDAYRIDHILGFFRIWEIPMHAVHGLLGQFVPALPMTREEIESYGLAFREDFFLKPYIHEYFLGQIFGPHTAHVKQTFIEPTDTWEVYRMRPEFDTQRKVEAYFAGKTDDDSIWIRDGLYALISDVLFVPDRNNPHEYHPRIGVQHDYIYRALNDWEKAAFN
;
A
#
# COMPACT_ATOMS: atom_id res chain seq x y z
N TRP A 1 27.83 12.08 10.15
CA TRP A 1 28.27 12.30 8.77
C TRP A 1 27.99 13.74 8.32
N TRP A 2 26.77 14.27 8.43
CA TRP A 2 26.38 15.64 8.00
C TRP A 2 27.19 16.72 8.71
N MET A 3 27.32 16.67 10.03
CA MET A 3 28.12 17.65 10.79
C MET A 3 29.59 17.76 10.30
N LYS A 4 30.21 16.62 10.01
CA LYS A 4 31.59 16.62 9.47
C LYS A 4 31.63 17.28 8.07
N ARG A 5 30.64 16.99 7.22
CA ARG A 5 30.56 17.55 5.87
C ARG A 5 30.36 19.07 5.89
N PHE A 6 29.39 19.54 6.67
CA PHE A 6 29.14 20.98 6.78
C PHE A 6 30.33 21.74 7.37
N ARG A 7 30.95 21.19 8.40
CA ARG A 7 32.17 21.79 8.96
C ARG A 7 33.32 21.85 7.95
N LYS A 8 33.47 20.83 7.11
CA LYS A 8 34.48 20.84 6.05
C LYS A 8 34.12 21.83 4.93
N MET A 9 32.86 21.93 4.57
CA MET A 9 32.40 22.92 3.55
C MET A 9 32.61 24.36 4.02
N SER A 10 32.43 24.67 5.30
CA SER A 10 32.64 26.02 5.84
C SER A 10 34.12 26.49 5.78
N GLU A 11 35.07 25.60 5.50
CA GLU A 11 36.47 25.97 5.24
C GLU A 11 36.66 26.58 3.83
N TYR A 12 35.72 26.34 2.90
CA TYR A 12 35.83 26.72 1.50
C TYR A 12 34.74 27.71 1.04
N PHE A 13 33.61 27.79 1.73
CA PHE A 13 32.46 28.59 1.33
C PHE A 13 31.90 29.36 2.52
N ASP A 14 31.56 30.64 2.29
CA ASP A 14 30.93 31.51 3.28
C ASP A 14 29.45 31.19 3.49
N ALA A 15 28.80 30.59 2.46
CA ALA A 15 27.42 30.16 2.50
C ALA A 15 27.18 28.95 1.61
N TYR A 16 26.16 28.16 1.94
CA TYR A 16 25.68 27.05 1.11
C TYR A 16 24.16 26.95 1.21
N ARG A 17 23.56 26.54 0.12
CA ARG A 17 22.13 26.31 0.03
C ARG A 17 21.85 24.83 0.22
N ILE A 18 20.87 24.52 1.07
CA ILE A 18 20.33 23.17 1.22
C ILE A 18 19.03 23.09 0.44
N ASP A 19 19.02 22.29 -0.61
CA ASP A 19 17.81 21.94 -1.31
C ASP A 19 17.16 20.70 -0.67
N HIS A 20 15.84 20.61 -0.77
CA HIS A 20 15.05 19.49 -0.27
C HIS A 20 15.27 19.18 1.22
N ILE A 21 15.20 20.22 2.06
CA ILE A 21 15.43 20.10 3.52
C ILE A 21 14.56 19.04 4.21
N LEU A 22 13.37 18.76 3.67
CA LEU A 22 12.49 17.71 4.20
C LEU A 22 13.13 16.31 4.17
N GLY A 23 14.02 16.05 3.21
CA GLY A 23 14.77 14.80 3.14
C GLY A 23 15.75 14.58 4.30
N PHE A 24 16.06 15.63 5.09
CA PHE A 24 16.82 15.51 6.34
C PHE A 24 15.96 15.09 7.52
N PHE A 25 14.66 15.16 7.37
CA PHE A 25 13.70 14.89 8.42
C PHE A 25 13.16 13.46 8.33
N ARG A 26 12.56 13.14 7.21
CA ARG A 26 12.07 11.81 6.87
C ARG A 26 11.85 11.68 5.38
N ILE A 27 11.99 10.45 4.90
CA ILE A 27 11.88 10.09 3.48
C ILE A 27 10.72 9.11 3.33
N TRP A 28 9.97 9.23 2.24
CA TRP A 28 8.99 8.23 1.84
C TRP A 28 9.72 7.05 1.21
N GLU A 29 9.65 5.89 1.85
CA GLU A 29 10.23 4.64 1.35
C GLU A 29 9.14 3.76 0.77
N ILE A 30 9.37 3.25 -0.45
CA ILE A 30 8.47 2.34 -1.16
C ILE A 30 9.08 0.94 -1.07
N PRO A 31 8.33 -0.08 -0.60
CA PRO A 31 8.86 -1.43 -0.49
C PRO A 31 9.14 -2.05 -1.86
N MET A 32 10.13 -2.93 -1.94
CA MET A 32 10.60 -3.54 -3.21
C MET A 32 9.53 -4.32 -3.97
N HIS A 33 8.52 -4.83 -3.30
CA HIS A 33 7.41 -5.57 -3.91
C HIS A 33 6.32 -4.66 -4.51
N ALA A 34 6.37 -3.35 -4.22
CA ALA A 34 5.44 -2.36 -4.76
C ALA A 34 6.01 -1.69 -6.02
N VAL A 35 5.11 -1.27 -6.91
CA VAL A 35 5.39 -0.42 -8.07
C VAL A 35 4.93 1.02 -7.76
N HIS A 36 3.74 1.14 -7.18
CA HIS A 36 3.18 2.42 -6.77
C HIS A 36 3.56 2.80 -5.34
N GLY A 37 3.65 4.10 -5.06
CA GLY A 37 4.05 4.62 -3.76
C GLY A 37 3.02 4.45 -2.64
N LEU A 38 1.81 3.96 -2.90
CA LEU A 38 0.72 3.86 -1.91
C LEU A 38 1.03 2.92 -0.74
N LEU A 39 1.83 1.87 -0.97
CA LEU A 39 2.27 0.93 0.06
C LEU A 39 3.53 1.38 0.80
N GLY A 40 3.99 2.60 0.54
CA GLY A 40 5.15 3.17 1.22
C GLY A 40 4.83 3.67 2.63
N GLN A 41 5.88 4.05 3.32
CA GLN A 41 5.83 4.67 4.66
C GLN A 41 6.91 5.72 4.82
N PHE A 42 6.71 6.65 5.73
CA PHE A 42 7.78 7.57 6.11
C PHE A 42 8.83 6.88 6.98
N VAL A 43 10.10 7.22 6.76
CA VAL A 43 11.23 6.75 7.59
C VAL A 43 12.10 7.95 7.98
N PRO A 44 12.35 8.18 9.27
CA PRO A 44 11.78 7.47 10.43
C PRO A 44 10.29 7.77 10.63
N ALA A 45 9.55 6.79 11.13
CA ALA A 45 8.17 6.94 11.56
C ALA A 45 7.98 6.16 12.88
N LEU A 46 6.92 6.49 13.60
CA LEU A 46 6.49 5.74 14.77
C LEU A 46 5.35 4.83 14.33
N PRO A 47 5.57 3.50 14.25
CA PRO A 47 4.50 2.56 13.96
C PRO A 47 3.59 2.39 15.19
N MET A 48 2.42 1.84 14.98
CA MET A 48 1.44 1.53 16.02
C MET A 48 1.44 0.03 16.30
N THR A 49 1.37 -0.35 17.56
CA THR A 49 1.11 -1.73 17.94
C THR A 49 -0.37 -2.07 17.72
N ARG A 50 -0.66 -3.38 17.72
CA ARG A 50 -2.05 -3.85 17.67
C ARG A 50 -2.89 -3.29 18.83
N GLU A 51 -2.34 -3.29 20.03
CA GLU A 51 -3.00 -2.82 21.24
C GLU A 51 -3.29 -1.31 21.17
N GLU A 52 -2.39 -0.53 20.59
CA GLU A 52 -2.61 0.90 20.35
C GLU A 52 -3.75 1.12 19.36
N ILE A 53 -3.78 0.40 18.24
CA ILE A 53 -4.87 0.48 17.26
C ILE A 53 -6.21 0.10 17.91
N GLU A 54 -6.25 -0.97 18.72
CA GLU A 54 -7.44 -1.41 19.42
C GLU A 54 -7.89 -0.40 20.50
N SER A 55 -6.96 0.33 21.09
CA SER A 55 -7.27 1.38 22.09
C SER A 55 -8.04 2.57 21.49
N TYR A 56 -7.87 2.84 20.19
CA TYR A 56 -8.69 3.80 19.44
C TYR A 56 -10.08 3.26 19.06
N GLY A 57 -10.33 2.00 19.39
CA GLY A 57 -11.63 1.39 19.16
C GLY A 57 -11.74 0.57 17.87
N LEU A 58 -10.67 0.36 17.13
CA LEU A 58 -10.66 -0.44 15.91
C LEU A 58 -10.22 -1.87 16.25
N ALA A 59 -11.16 -2.81 16.38
CA ALA A 59 -10.84 -4.23 16.62
C ALA A 59 -9.95 -4.77 15.48
N PHE A 60 -8.69 -5.10 15.81
CA PHE A 60 -7.69 -5.44 14.80
C PHE A 60 -7.94 -6.81 14.18
N ARG A 61 -8.19 -6.82 12.87
CA ARG A 61 -8.42 -8.02 12.04
C ARG A 61 -7.31 -8.11 10.99
N GLU A 62 -6.26 -8.86 11.28
CA GLU A 62 -5.07 -8.95 10.45
C GLU A 62 -5.40 -9.30 8.99
N ASP A 63 -6.22 -10.35 8.78
CA ASP A 63 -6.59 -10.80 7.43
C ASP A 63 -7.43 -9.80 6.64
N PHE A 64 -8.09 -8.87 7.32
CA PHE A 64 -8.90 -7.84 6.68
C PHE A 64 -8.13 -6.52 6.52
N PHE A 65 -7.26 -6.17 7.48
CA PHE A 65 -6.61 -4.86 7.48
C PHE A 65 -5.27 -4.82 6.72
N LEU A 66 -4.58 -5.96 6.66
CA LEU A 66 -3.25 -6.05 6.04
C LEU A 66 -3.26 -6.71 4.66
N LYS A 67 -4.37 -7.33 4.27
CA LYS A 67 -4.52 -8.00 2.97
C LYS A 67 -5.49 -7.27 2.08
N PRO A 68 -5.32 -7.34 0.75
CA PRO A 68 -6.25 -6.74 -0.20
C PRO A 68 -7.69 -7.25 0.01
N TYR A 69 -8.63 -6.32 0.16
CA TYR A 69 -10.04 -6.66 0.26
C TYR A 69 -10.67 -6.81 -1.12
N ILE A 70 -10.76 -8.05 -1.61
CA ILE A 70 -11.26 -8.36 -2.94
C ILE A 70 -12.65 -8.99 -2.82
N HIS A 71 -13.69 -8.19 -3.04
CA HIS A 71 -15.07 -8.64 -3.01
C HIS A 71 -15.70 -8.59 -4.41
N GLU A 72 -16.55 -9.58 -4.75
CA GLU A 72 -17.22 -9.69 -6.05
C GLU A 72 -17.85 -8.37 -6.52
N TYR A 73 -18.51 -7.66 -5.61
CA TYR A 73 -19.18 -6.40 -5.90
C TYR A 73 -18.23 -5.33 -6.52
N PHE A 74 -16.97 -5.30 -6.13
CA PHE A 74 -16.02 -4.31 -6.63
C PHE A 74 -15.34 -4.72 -7.94
N LEU A 75 -15.21 -6.03 -8.20
CA LEU A 75 -14.50 -6.53 -9.37
C LEU A 75 -15.10 -6.00 -10.68
N GLY A 76 -16.44 -6.00 -10.79
CA GLY A 76 -17.13 -5.45 -11.96
C GLY A 76 -16.90 -3.95 -12.17
N GLN A 77 -16.74 -3.19 -11.08
CA GLN A 77 -16.47 -1.76 -11.15
C GLN A 77 -15.03 -1.46 -11.60
N ILE A 78 -14.08 -2.30 -11.21
CA ILE A 78 -12.66 -2.13 -11.53
C ILE A 78 -12.35 -2.62 -12.95
N PHE A 79 -12.83 -3.82 -13.30
CA PHE A 79 -12.38 -4.54 -14.49
C PHE A 79 -13.42 -4.58 -15.61
N GLY A 80 -14.68 -4.21 -15.35
CA GLY A 80 -15.72 -4.19 -16.38
C GLY A 80 -15.81 -5.52 -17.14
N PRO A 81 -15.64 -5.51 -18.49
CA PRO A 81 -15.71 -6.72 -19.31
C PRO A 81 -14.61 -7.73 -19.03
N HIS A 82 -13.50 -7.32 -18.41
CA HIS A 82 -12.36 -8.19 -18.10
C HIS A 82 -12.52 -8.97 -16.79
N THR A 83 -13.60 -8.74 -16.03
CA THR A 83 -13.83 -9.37 -14.71
C THR A 83 -13.71 -10.90 -14.75
N ALA A 84 -14.29 -11.56 -15.74
CA ALA A 84 -14.23 -13.02 -15.88
C ALA A 84 -12.78 -13.52 -16.08
N HIS A 85 -12.02 -12.83 -16.92
CA HIS A 85 -10.61 -13.13 -17.15
C HIS A 85 -9.76 -12.93 -15.88
N VAL A 86 -9.99 -11.85 -15.15
CA VAL A 86 -9.27 -11.56 -13.89
C VAL A 86 -9.56 -12.63 -12.85
N LYS A 87 -10.82 -13.02 -12.68
CA LYS A 87 -11.21 -14.10 -11.75
C LYS A 87 -10.56 -15.44 -12.09
N GLN A 88 -10.46 -15.77 -13.35
CA GLN A 88 -9.86 -17.02 -13.81
C GLN A 88 -8.34 -17.05 -13.63
N THR A 89 -7.68 -15.92 -13.87
CA THR A 89 -6.22 -15.87 -14.02
C THR A 89 -5.51 -15.41 -12.75
N PHE A 90 -5.97 -14.35 -12.08
CA PHE A 90 -5.17 -13.61 -11.10
C PHE A 90 -5.62 -13.81 -9.65
N ILE A 91 -6.89 -14.20 -9.44
CA ILE A 91 -7.45 -14.36 -8.10
C ILE A 91 -8.07 -15.73 -7.92
N GLU A 92 -8.31 -16.10 -6.67
CA GLU A 92 -8.97 -17.35 -6.32
C GLU A 92 -9.95 -17.11 -5.16
N PRO A 93 -11.06 -17.89 -5.08
CA PRO A 93 -12.05 -17.74 -4.02
C PRO A 93 -11.44 -18.08 -2.66
N THR A 94 -11.98 -17.47 -1.61
CA THR A 94 -11.71 -17.82 -0.21
C THR A 94 -12.85 -18.67 0.37
N ASP A 95 -12.76 -19.04 1.64
CA ASP A 95 -13.86 -19.69 2.35
C ASP A 95 -15.05 -18.76 2.66
N THR A 96 -14.86 -17.45 2.44
CA THR A 96 -15.91 -16.43 2.62
C THR A 96 -16.64 -16.20 1.31
N TRP A 97 -17.96 -16.18 1.37
CA TRP A 97 -18.81 -15.96 0.19
C TRP A 97 -18.47 -14.63 -0.52
N GLU A 98 -18.31 -14.71 -1.85
CA GLU A 98 -17.97 -13.55 -2.71
C GLU A 98 -16.64 -12.84 -2.38
N VAL A 99 -15.79 -13.42 -1.56
CA VAL A 99 -14.46 -12.86 -1.23
C VAL A 99 -13.36 -13.67 -1.90
N TYR A 100 -12.42 -12.96 -2.50
CA TYR A 100 -11.28 -13.52 -3.23
C TYR A 100 -9.96 -13.10 -2.57
N ARG A 101 -8.91 -13.80 -2.95
CA ARG A 101 -7.52 -13.39 -2.68
C ARG A 101 -6.70 -13.44 -3.96
N MET A 102 -5.62 -12.68 -3.99
CA MET A 102 -4.64 -12.80 -5.07
C MET A 102 -4.02 -14.18 -5.06
N ARG A 103 -3.82 -14.76 -6.26
CA ARG A 103 -3.01 -15.98 -6.38
C ARG A 103 -1.56 -15.68 -5.99
N PRO A 104 -0.82 -16.64 -5.40
CA PRO A 104 0.57 -16.41 -4.97
C PRO A 104 1.52 -15.93 -6.08
N GLU A 105 1.22 -16.25 -7.35
CA GLU A 105 1.98 -15.81 -8.51
C GLU A 105 1.80 -14.32 -8.82
N PHE A 106 0.75 -13.68 -8.26
CA PHE A 106 0.35 -12.29 -8.54
C PHE A 106 0.09 -11.46 -7.28
N ASP A 107 0.49 -11.94 -6.11
CA ASP A 107 0.19 -11.31 -4.81
C ASP A 107 0.97 -10.01 -4.53
N THR A 108 1.86 -9.60 -5.42
CA THR A 108 2.59 -8.34 -5.35
C THR A 108 2.53 -7.57 -6.65
N GLN A 109 2.62 -6.23 -6.57
CA GLN A 109 2.63 -5.39 -7.78
C GLN A 109 3.80 -5.74 -8.72
N ARG A 110 4.98 -6.11 -8.19
CA ARG A 110 6.13 -6.51 -9.02
C ARG A 110 5.90 -7.81 -9.80
N LYS A 111 5.19 -8.77 -9.22
CA LYS A 111 4.81 -10.00 -9.94
C LYS A 111 3.81 -9.70 -11.05
N VAL A 112 2.84 -8.83 -10.80
CA VAL A 112 1.91 -8.35 -11.83
C VAL A 112 2.65 -7.60 -12.92
N GLU A 113 3.55 -6.67 -12.58
CA GLU A 113 4.40 -5.96 -13.54
C GLU A 113 5.17 -6.92 -14.45
N ALA A 114 5.80 -7.94 -13.86
CA ALA A 114 6.55 -8.94 -14.63
C ALA A 114 5.67 -9.72 -15.62
N TYR A 115 4.44 -10.05 -15.24
CA TYR A 115 3.48 -10.73 -16.12
C TYR A 115 3.05 -9.85 -17.31
N PHE A 116 2.89 -8.54 -17.07
CA PHE A 116 2.49 -7.58 -18.11
C PHE A 116 3.68 -6.96 -18.85
N ALA A 117 4.89 -7.39 -18.58
CA ALA A 117 6.08 -6.86 -19.26
C ALA A 117 5.96 -7.04 -20.79
N GLY A 118 6.07 -5.93 -21.52
CA GLY A 118 5.94 -5.91 -22.98
C GLY A 118 4.50 -5.91 -23.53
N LYS A 119 3.49 -5.96 -22.69
CA LYS A 119 2.08 -5.80 -23.08
C LYS A 119 1.69 -4.33 -22.98
N THR A 120 1.36 -3.71 -24.12
CA THR A 120 1.13 -2.27 -24.23
C THR A 120 -0.26 -1.92 -24.78
N ASP A 121 -1.11 -2.92 -25.00
CA ASP A 121 -2.48 -2.71 -25.40
C ASP A 121 -3.35 -2.20 -24.23
N ASP A 122 -4.42 -1.50 -24.57
CA ASP A 122 -5.28 -0.82 -23.60
C ASP A 122 -5.91 -1.78 -22.58
N ASP A 123 -6.30 -2.97 -22.99
CA ASP A 123 -6.88 -3.99 -22.13
C ASP A 123 -5.87 -4.51 -21.11
N SER A 124 -4.65 -4.79 -21.54
CA SER A 124 -3.56 -5.21 -20.66
C SER A 124 -3.21 -4.11 -19.64
N ILE A 125 -3.17 -2.85 -20.08
CA ILE A 125 -2.91 -1.71 -19.19
C ILE A 125 -4.04 -1.59 -18.16
N TRP A 126 -5.29 -1.64 -18.58
CA TRP A 126 -6.44 -1.58 -17.68
C TRP A 126 -6.40 -2.68 -16.61
N ILE A 127 -6.22 -3.94 -17.05
CA ILE A 127 -6.15 -5.07 -16.11
C ILE A 127 -4.97 -4.91 -15.13
N ARG A 128 -3.79 -4.56 -15.62
CA ARG A 128 -2.59 -4.35 -14.81
C ARG A 128 -2.84 -3.27 -13.73
N ASP A 129 -3.35 -2.12 -14.13
CA ASP A 129 -3.55 -0.99 -13.23
C ASP A 129 -4.66 -1.28 -12.20
N GLY A 130 -5.70 -2.00 -12.61
CA GLY A 130 -6.72 -2.51 -11.69
C GLY A 130 -6.16 -3.50 -10.66
N LEU A 131 -5.26 -4.40 -11.07
CA LEU A 131 -4.57 -5.32 -10.15
C LEU A 131 -3.64 -4.58 -9.19
N TYR A 132 -2.95 -3.53 -9.64
CA TYR A 132 -2.16 -2.68 -8.76
C TYR A 132 -3.03 -1.99 -7.71
N ALA A 133 -4.21 -1.49 -8.10
CA ALA A 133 -5.16 -0.89 -7.18
C ALA A 133 -5.65 -1.90 -6.14
N LEU A 134 -6.05 -3.11 -6.56
CA LEU A 134 -6.46 -4.18 -5.65
C LEU A 134 -5.38 -4.53 -4.62
N ILE A 135 -4.13 -4.72 -5.07
CA ILE A 135 -3.01 -5.08 -4.18
C ILE A 135 -2.73 -3.97 -3.15
N SER A 136 -3.00 -2.71 -3.51
CA SER A 136 -2.82 -1.56 -2.61
C SER A 136 -4.00 -1.33 -1.68
N ASP A 137 -5.13 -2.05 -1.86
CA ASP A 137 -6.37 -1.82 -1.11
C ASP A 137 -6.31 -2.50 0.27
N VAL A 138 -5.46 -1.96 1.13
CA VAL A 138 -5.25 -2.37 2.52
C VAL A 138 -5.39 -1.16 3.46
N LEU A 139 -5.80 -1.38 4.71
CA LEU A 139 -5.91 -0.29 5.71
C LEU A 139 -4.57 0.07 6.34
N PHE A 140 -3.75 -0.91 6.60
CA PHE A 140 -2.45 -0.74 7.23
C PHE A 140 -1.36 -1.44 6.42
N VAL A 141 -0.14 -0.94 6.55
CA VAL A 141 1.06 -1.58 6.06
C VAL A 141 1.96 -1.95 7.25
N PRO A 142 2.58 -3.13 7.26
CA PRO A 142 3.52 -3.52 8.31
C PRO A 142 4.74 -2.59 8.33
N ASP A 143 5.27 -2.32 9.53
CA ASP A 143 6.54 -1.60 9.65
C ASP A 143 7.69 -2.44 9.09
N ARG A 144 8.62 -1.75 8.46
CA ARG A 144 9.78 -2.37 7.81
C ARG A 144 10.69 -3.14 8.77
N ASN A 145 10.86 -2.62 9.98
CA ASN A 145 11.79 -3.17 10.96
C ASN A 145 11.11 -4.12 11.94
N ASN A 146 9.79 -3.92 12.15
CA ASN A 146 8.98 -4.77 13.01
C ASN A 146 7.64 -5.12 12.34
N PRO A 147 7.50 -6.29 11.73
CA PRO A 147 6.29 -6.69 11.00
C PRO A 147 5.04 -6.85 11.89
N HIS A 148 5.18 -6.76 13.20
CA HIS A 148 4.07 -6.78 14.17
C HIS A 148 3.62 -5.39 14.62
N GLU A 149 4.16 -4.35 14.01
CA GLU A 149 3.74 -2.96 14.16
C GLU A 149 3.32 -2.41 12.80
N TYR A 150 2.44 -1.41 12.78
CA TYR A 150 1.70 -1.05 11.59
C TYR A 150 1.65 0.46 11.39
N HIS A 151 1.58 0.86 10.11
CA HIS A 151 1.31 2.25 9.72
C HIS A 151 -0.03 2.32 8.99
N PRO A 152 -0.90 3.30 9.27
CA PRO A 152 -2.07 3.55 8.44
C PRO A 152 -1.63 3.84 7.00
N ARG A 153 -2.27 3.19 6.03
CA ARG A 153 -1.95 3.44 4.63
C ARG A 153 -2.45 4.80 4.19
N ILE A 154 -1.60 5.54 3.49
CA ILE A 154 -1.93 6.88 3.00
C ILE A 154 -3.07 6.84 1.96
N GLY A 155 -4.03 7.76 2.06
CA GLY A 155 -5.09 7.95 1.08
C GLY A 155 -6.16 6.84 1.03
N VAL A 156 -6.23 5.97 2.04
CA VAL A 156 -7.15 4.82 2.09
C VAL A 156 -8.63 5.20 2.05
N GLN A 157 -9.00 6.42 2.42
CA GLN A 157 -10.39 6.89 2.50
C GLN A 157 -11.14 6.81 1.16
N HIS A 158 -10.44 6.68 0.05
CA HIS A 158 -11.02 6.57 -1.29
C HIS A 158 -11.18 5.11 -1.76
N ASP A 159 -10.65 4.15 -1.02
CA ASP A 159 -10.54 2.76 -1.43
C ASP A 159 -11.71 1.88 -0.99
N TYR A 160 -11.80 0.69 -1.57
CA TYR A 160 -12.90 -0.23 -1.32
C TYR A 160 -12.87 -0.79 0.10
N ILE A 161 -11.69 -1.08 0.65
CA ILE A 161 -11.55 -1.56 2.02
C ILE A 161 -12.11 -0.55 3.04
N TYR A 162 -11.85 0.74 2.85
CA TYR A 162 -12.38 1.78 3.73
C TYR A 162 -13.91 1.89 3.59
N ARG A 163 -14.44 1.72 2.36
CA ARG A 163 -15.90 1.71 2.13
C ARG A 163 -16.58 0.52 2.81
N ALA A 164 -15.88 -0.61 2.94
CA ALA A 164 -16.38 -1.82 3.60
C ALA A 164 -16.41 -1.71 5.13
N LEU A 165 -15.74 -0.70 5.72
CA LEU A 165 -15.83 -0.41 7.15
C LEU A 165 -17.23 0.13 7.48
N ASN A 166 -17.75 -0.23 8.65
CA ASN A 166 -18.93 0.43 9.20
C ASN A 166 -18.61 1.84 9.72
N ASP A 167 -19.63 2.64 10.00
CA ASP A 167 -19.46 4.05 10.40
C ASP A 167 -18.64 4.20 11.68
N TRP A 168 -18.76 3.25 12.58
CA TRP A 168 -18.02 3.23 13.83
C TRP A 168 -16.51 2.93 13.60
N GLU A 169 -16.19 1.95 12.75
CA GLU A 169 -14.81 1.64 12.37
C GLU A 169 -14.16 2.82 11.61
N LYS A 170 -14.91 3.49 10.73
CA LYS A 170 -14.45 4.71 10.07
C LYS A 170 -14.14 5.83 11.05
N ALA A 171 -15.01 6.01 12.06
CA ALA A 171 -14.76 7.02 13.09
C ALA A 171 -13.53 6.70 13.94
N ALA A 172 -13.30 5.43 14.24
CA ALA A 172 -12.12 4.98 15.00
C ALA A 172 -10.81 5.08 14.18
N PHE A 173 -10.90 4.95 12.84
CA PHE A 173 -9.74 5.03 11.96
C PHE A 173 -9.30 6.48 11.66
N ASN A 174 -10.22 7.46 11.66
CA ASN A 174 -9.96 8.88 11.35
C ASN A 174 -9.52 9.68 12.58
#